data_18b3ee90bcfc6808584564c7396d6790
#
_entry.id   18b3ee90bcfc6808584564c7396d6790
#
_cell.length_a   1.000
_cell.length_b   1.000
_cell.length_c   1.000
_cell.angle_alpha   90.00
_cell.angle_beta   90.00
_cell.angle_gamma   90.00
#
_symmetry.space_group_name_H-M   'P 1'
#
loop_
_entity.id
_entity.type
_entity.pdbx_description
1 polymer ?
#
loop_
_entity_poly.entity_id
_entity_poly.type
_entity_poly.pdbx_seq_one_letter_code
_entity_poly.pdbx_strand_id
1 'polypeptide(L)'
;GEPGHRYVTPEARIMVHQPSGGARGMASDIEISNKEIQRIKKRMAKLYAKHCGGTESEWKARKDRDYFVGAREAKKIGLVDKIGLPELKSYALPNPANQNKAKPDTSPSPSSD
;
A
#
# COMPACT_ATOMS: atom_id res chain seq x y z
N GLY A 1 -0.44 -4.59 1.60
CA GLY A 1 -1.06 -5.51 0.65
C GLY A 1 -0.39 -6.86 0.66
N GLU A 2 -1.01 -7.83 0.01
CA GLU A 2 -0.48 -9.18 -0.03
C GLU A 2 0.74 -9.25 -0.93
N PRO A 3 1.86 -9.83 -0.48
CA PRO A 3 3.05 -9.95 -1.33
C PRO A 3 2.73 -10.69 -2.62
N GLY A 4 3.25 -10.19 -3.73
CA GLY A 4 2.98 -10.75 -5.05
C GLY A 4 1.74 -10.19 -5.73
N HIS A 5 0.89 -9.49 -4.97
CA HIS A 5 -0.39 -9.00 -5.49
C HIS A 5 -0.56 -7.49 -5.34
N ARG A 6 0.53 -6.75 -5.22
CA ARG A 6 0.49 -5.31 -5.12
C ARG A 6 0.81 -4.71 -6.49
N TYR A 7 -0.10 -3.91 -7.02
CA TYR A 7 0.00 -3.38 -8.39
C TYR A 7 0.02 -1.87 -8.42
N VAL A 8 0.66 -1.31 -9.44
CA VAL A 8 0.63 0.12 -9.70
C VAL A 8 0.50 0.31 -11.21
N THR A 9 -0.30 1.27 -11.62
CA THR A 9 -0.42 1.57 -13.05
C THR A 9 0.83 2.31 -13.55
N PRO A 10 1.16 2.19 -14.85
CA PRO A 10 2.44 2.74 -15.36
C PRO A 10 2.63 4.23 -15.16
N GLU A 11 1.54 5.00 -15.18
CA GLU A 11 1.63 6.45 -15.05
C GLU A 11 1.42 6.96 -13.62
N ALA A 12 1.21 6.07 -12.69
CA ALA A 12 0.97 6.48 -11.32
C ALA A 12 2.24 6.94 -10.63
N ARG A 13 2.08 7.79 -9.65
CA ARG A 13 3.16 8.21 -8.78
C ARG A 13 2.76 7.98 -7.35
N ILE A 14 3.69 7.52 -6.56
CA ILE A 14 3.44 7.23 -5.16
C ILE A 14 4.29 8.18 -4.33
N MET A 15 3.69 8.79 -3.34
CA MET A 15 4.42 9.62 -2.39
C MET A 15 4.57 8.85 -1.08
N VAL A 16 5.79 8.76 -0.61
CA VAL A 16 6.06 8.22 0.71
C VAL A 16 6.46 9.43 1.56
N HIS A 17 5.72 9.67 2.61
CA HIS A 17 6.02 10.80 3.47
C HIS A 17 6.02 10.37 4.93
N GLN A 18 6.71 11.13 5.74
CA GLN A 18 6.79 10.81 7.16
C GLN A 18 5.56 11.34 7.90
N PRO A 19 5.21 10.73 9.00
CA PRO A 19 4.14 11.26 9.82
C PRO A 19 4.52 12.64 10.31
N SER A 20 3.56 13.53 10.32
CA SER A 20 3.75 14.87 10.81
C SER A 20 2.62 15.22 11.78
N GLY A 21 2.84 16.21 12.56
CA GLY A 21 1.83 16.67 13.48
C GLY A 21 2.32 17.92 14.17
N GLY A 22 1.40 18.58 14.85
CA GLY A 22 1.72 19.78 15.62
C GLY A 22 1.11 19.68 16.99
N ALA A 23 1.63 20.48 17.89
CA ALA A 23 1.12 20.57 19.23
C ALA A 23 1.18 22.02 19.68
N ARG A 24 0.21 22.39 20.51
CA ARG A 24 0.17 23.70 21.14
C ARG A 24 0.00 23.49 22.62
N GLY A 25 0.41 24.47 23.39
CA GLY A 25 0.23 24.43 24.82
C GLY A 25 1.56 24.42 25.53
N MET A 26 1.59 23.75 26.65
CA MET A 26 2.78 23.78 27.50
C MET A 26 3.90 22.97 26.86
N ALA A 27 5.13 23.32 27.18
CA ALA A 27 6.31 22.67 26.65
C ALA A 27 6.29 21.14 26.90
N SER A 28 5.75 20.72 28.05
CA SER A 28 5.64 19.29 28.34
C SER A 28 4.71 18.57 27.39
N ASP A 29 3.62 19.20 26.97
CA ASP A 29 2.67 18.58 26.02
C ASP A 29 3.28 18.49 24.63
N ILE A 30 4.04 19.50 24.23
CA ILE A 30 4.75 19.49 22.95
C ILE A 30 5.77 18.37 22.94
N GLU A 31 6.48 18.16 24.04
CA GLU A 31 7.45 17.11 24.16
C GLU A 31 6.82 15.72 24.07
N ILE A 32 5.69 15.52 24.72
CA ILE A 32 4.95 14.26 24.65
C ILE A 32 4.50 13.97 23.22
N SER A 33 3.96 14.98 22.54
CA SER A 33 3.54 14.83 21.14
C SER A 33 4.70 14.50 20.23
N ASN A 34 5.84 15.13 20.45
CA ASN A 34 7.03 14.87 19.65
C ASN A 34 7.55 13.44 19.86
N LYS A 35 7.54 12.94 21.07
CA LYS A 35 7.93 11.56 21.35
C LYS A 35 7.01 10.57 20.65
N GLU A 36 5.72 10.85 20.63
CA GLU A 36 4.76 9.99 19.98
C GLU A 36 4.99 9.96 18.45
N ILE A 37 5.25 11.10 17.85
CA ILE A 37 5.57 11.17 16.43
C ILE A 37 6.83 10.37 16.10
N GLN A 38 7.85 10.48 16.94
CA GLN A 38 9.09 9.72 16.73
C GLN A 38 8.85 8.21 16.85
N ARG A 39 7.99 7.80 17.77
CA ARG A 39 7.62 6.39 17.93
C ARG A 39 6.92 5.87 16.67
N ILE A 40 6.00 6.66 16.12
CA ILE A 40 5.28 6.30 14.90
C ILE A 40 6.23 6.21 13.72
N LYS A 41 7.15 7.15 13.58
CA LYS A 41 8.15 7.12 12.51
C LYS A 41 8.97 5.83 12.55
N LYS A 42 9.41 5.46 13.73
CA LYS A 42 10.21 4.25 13.88
C LYS A 42 9.41 3.00 13.54
N ARG A 43 8.17 2.94 13.99
CA ARG A 43 7.30 1.82 13.70
C ARG A 43 7.02 1.70 12.21
N MET A 44 6.79 2.82 11.53
CA MET A 44 6.56 2.81 10.10
C MET A 44 7.78 2.34 9.31
N ALA A 45 8.97 2.77 9.71
CA ALA A 45 10.19 2.30 9.06
C ALA A 45 10.35 0.77 9.18
N LYS A 46 9.99 0.22 10.34
CA LYS A 46 9.99 -1.23 10.51
C LYS A 46 9.00 -1.92 9.61
N LEU A 47 7.80 -1.36 9.48
CA LEU A 47 6.76 -1.92 8.63
C LEU A 47 7.16 -1.89 7.16
N TYR A 48 7.74 -0.80 6.70
CA TYR A 48 8.23 -0.73 5.32
C TYR A 48 9.34 -1.75 5.08
N ALA A 49 10.28 -1.86 5.98
CA ALA A 49 11.35 -2.85 5.84
C ALA A 49 10.80 -4.26 5.81
N LYS A 50 9.81 -4.54 6.65
CA LYS A 50 9.20 -5.86 6.70
C LYS A 50 8.45 -6.21 5.42
N HIS A 51 7.67 -5.28 4.89
CA HIS A 51 6.77 -5.56 3.76
C HIS A 51 7.37 -5.26 2.39
N CYS A 52 8.36 -4.39 2.33
CA CYS A 52 8.94 -3.96 1.06
C CYS A 52 10.39 -4.40 0.88
N GLY A 53 11.02 -4.86 1.94
CA GLY A 53 12.44 -5.23 1.91
C GLY A 53 13.34 -4.05 2.25
N GLY A 54 14.63 -4.30 2.31
CA GLY A 54 15.59 -3.30 2.73
C GLY A 54 15.69 -3.20 4.25
N THR A 55 16.35 -2.18 4.72
CA THR A 55 16.57 -1.99 6.15
C THR A 55 15.74 -0.83 6.68
N GLU A 56 15.56 -0.81 7.99
CA GLU A 56 14.88 0.30 8.64
C GLU A 56 15.59 1.62 8.37
N SER A 57 16.92 1.61 8.36
CA SER A 57 17.71 2.82 8.11
C SER A 57 17.46 3.38 6.72
N GLU A 58 17.38 2.52 5.72
CA GLU A 58 17.10 2.94 4.35
C GLU A 58 15.72 3.56 4.24
N TRP A 59 14.72 2.96 4.87
CA TRP A 59 13.36 3.50 4.85
C TRP A 59 13.23 4.78 5.64
N LYS A 60 13.95 4.89 6.75
CA LYS A 60 13.98 6.10 7.52
C LYS A 60 14.56 7.25 6.70
N ALA A 61 15.62 7.01 5.97
CA ALA A 61 16.24 8.02 5.11
C ALA A 61 15.30 8.43 3.97
N ARG A 62 14.61 7.48 3.35
CA ARG A 62 13.66 7.79 2.29
C ARG A 62 12.50 8.65 2.80
N LYS A 63 12.12 8.46 4.04
CA LYS A 63 10.97 9.17 4.60
C LYS A 63 11.33 10.48 5.27
N ASP A 64 12.60 10.84 5.31
CA ASP A 64 13.03 12.08 5.93
C ASP A 64 12.45 13.30 5.20
N ARG A 65 12.17 13.17 3.93
CA ARG A 65 11.46 14.15 3.14
C ARG A 65 10.38 13.45 2.34
N ASP A 66 9.47 14.23 1.76
CA ASP A 66 8.50 13.65 0.85
C ASP A 66 9.25 13.00 -0.31
N TYR A 67 8.97 11.74 -0.53
CA TYR A 67 9.68 10.95 -1.52
C TYR A 67 8.69 10.48 -2.56
N PHE A 68 8.86 10.95 -3.77
CA PHE A 68 7.96 10.60 -4.86
C PHE A 68 8.61 9.56 -5.76
N VAL A 69 7.88 8.51 -6.09
CA VAL A 69 8.39 7.48 -6.98
C VAL A 69 7.37 7.19 -8.08
N GLY A 70 7.88 6.92 -9.26
CA GLY A 70 7.05 6.41 -10.34
C GLY A 70 6.90 4.90 -10.23
N ALA A 71 6.22 4.30 -11.19
CA ALA A 71 5.91 2.88 -11.15
C ALA A 71 7.15 1.98 -11.12
N ARG A 72 8.14 2.28 -11.93
CA ARG A 72 9.36 1.46 -12.00
C ARG A 72 10.14 1.49 -10.70
N GLU A 73 10.30 2.68 -10.15
CA GLU A 73 11.03 2.85 -8.90
C GLU A 73 10.25 2.18 -7.75
N ALA A 74 8.94 2.30 -7.75
CA ALA A 74 8.10 1.67 -6.72
C ALA A 74 8.28 0.15 -6.73
N LYS A 75 8.39 -0.44 -7.91
CA LYS A 75 8.64 -1.86 -8.03
C LYS A 75 10.05 -2.21 -7.55
N LYS A 76 11.03 -1.39 -7.93
CA LYS A 76 12.42 -1.63 -7.58
C LYS A 76 12.65 -1.61 -6.09
N ILE A 77 12.01 -0.70 -5.38
CA ILE A 77 12.19 -0.60 -3.93
C ILE A 77 11.21 -1.47 -3.14
N GLY A 78 10.38 -2.22 -3.81
CA GLY A 78 9.50 -3.19 -3.14
C GLY A 78 8.17 -2.66 -2.66
N LEU A 79 7.80 -1.43 -3.01
CA LEU A 79 6.49 -0.91 -2.64
C LEU A 79 5.38 -1.66 -3.35
N VAL A 80 5.63 -2.07 -4.58
CA VAL A 80 4.68 -2.84 -5.37
C VAL A 80 5.39 -4.02 -6.01
N ASP A 81 4.61 -4.97 -6.46
CA ASP A 81 5.15 -6.19 -7.07
C ASP A 81 5.08 -6.14 -8.58
N LYS A 82 4.08 -5.49 -9.13
CA LYS A 82 3.84 -5.50 -10.58
C LYS A 82 3.36 -4.14 -11.07
N ILE A 83 3.76 -3.80 -12.28
CA ILE A 83 3.29 -2.60 -12.95
C ILE A 83 2.20 -3.02 -13.91
N GLY A 84 1.03 -2.43 -13.79
CA GLY A 84 -0.12 -2.77 -14.62
C GLY A 84 -1.35 -2.97 -13.77
N LEU A 85 -2.34 -3.61 -14.35
CA LEU A 85 -3.57 -3.94 -13.64
C LEU A 85 -3.55 -5.42 -13.26
N PRO A 86 -4.20 -5.76 -12.17
CA PRO A 86 -4.33 -7.19 -11.84
C PRO A 86 -5.19 -7.87 -12.89
N GLU A 87 -5.03 -9.18 -13.00
CA GLU A 87 -5.85 -9.93 -13.91
C GLU A 87 -7.29 -9.87 -13.44
N LEU A 88 -8.17 -9.41 -14.31
CA LEU A 88 -9.54 -9.12 -13.93
C LEU A 88 -10.45 -10.32 -13.83
N LYS A 89 -10.04 -11.46 -14.33
CA LYS A 89 -10.87 -12.64 -14.25
C LYS A 89 -11.33 -12.97 -12.85
N SER A 90 -10.44 -12.83 -11.90
CA SER A 90 -10.74 -13.19 -10.51
C SER A 90 -11.51 -12.12 -9.78
N TYR A 91 -11.54 -10.92 -10.33
CA TYR A 91 -12.14 -9.79 -9.63
C TYR A 91 -13.37 -9.24 -10.33
N ALA A 92 -13.66 -9.71 -11.52
CA ALA A 92 -14.80 -9.19 -12.27
C ALA A 92 -16.11 -9.63 -11.65
N LEU A 93 -17.06 -8.72 -11.60
CA LEU A 93 -18.39 -9.09 -11.18
C LEU A 93 -19.01 -9.93 -12.29
N PRO A 94 -19.85 -10.89 -11.95
CA PRO A 94 -20.52 -11.68 -12.97
C PRO A 94 -21.34 -10.81 -13.89
N ASN A 95 -21.22 -11.03 -15.18
CA ASN A 95 -22.04 -10.34 -16.16
C ASN A 95 -23.46 -10.87 -16.04
N PRO A 96 -24.46 -10.01 -16.03
CA PRO A 96 -25.84 -10.46 -15.95
C PRO A 96 -26.20 -11.52 -16.98
N ALA A 97 -25.70 -11.40 -18.18
CA ALA A 97 -25.96 -12.39 -19.21
C ALA A 97 -25.33 -13.74 -18.86
N ASN A 98 -24.18 -13.72 -18.28
CA ASN A 98 -23.54 -14.95 -17.88
C ASN A 98 -24.17 -15.55 -16.64
N GLN A 99 -24.69 -14.72 -15.79
CA GLN A 99 -25.41 -15.21 -14.64
C GLN A 99 -26.61 -16.02 -15.06
N ASN A 100 -27.31 -15.53 -16.06
CA ASN A 100 -28.46 -16.26 -16.54
C ASN A 100 -28.09 -17.59 -17.19
N LYS A 101 -26.95 -17.67 -17.80
CA LYS A 101 -26.52 -18.91 -18.37
C LYS A 101 -26.07 -19.91 -17.32
N ALA A 102 -25.49 -19.40 -16.27
CA ALA A 102 -24.99 -20.28 -15.27
C ALA A 102 -26.04 -20.82 -14.35
N LYS A 103 -27.16 -20.08 -14.26
CA LYS A 103 -28.04 -20.40 -13.33
C LYS A 103 -28.69 -21.66 -13.42
N PRO A 104 -29.04 -22.08 -14.44
CA PRO A 104 -29.85 -23.17 -14.60
C PRO A 104 -29.25 -24.38 -14.09
N ASP A 105 -28.18 -24.45 -13.97
CA ASP A 105 -27.62 -25.52 -13.69
C ASP A 105 -27.47 -25.78 -12.41
N THR A 106 -28.08 -25.38 -11.78
CA THR A 106 -27.90 -25.88 -10.72
C THR A 106 -26.83 -25.61 -9.93
N SER A 107 -25.94 -25.39 -10.33
CA SER A 107 -24.94 -25.17 -9.62
C SER A 107 -24.85 -23.93 -9.23
N PRO A 108 -24.69 -23.72 -8.22
CA PRO A 108 -24.72 -22.51 -7.79
C PRO A 108 -23.55 -21.89 -8.07
N SER A 109 -22.97 -21.76 -8.28
CA SER A 109 -22.07 -21.07 -8.38
C SER A 109 -21.36 -20.82 -9.12
N PRO A 110 -21.11 -20.41 -9.47
CA PRO A 110 -20.35 -20.16 -10.09
C PRO A 110 -19.40 -19.56 -9.99
N SER A 111 -19.29 -19.32 -9.91
CA SER A 111 -18.60 -18.88 -9.93
C SER A 111 -17.87 -18.44 -10.16
N SER A 112 -17.85 -18.34 -10.40
CA SER A 112 -17.26 -18.01 -10.65
C SER A 112 -16.55 -17.67 -10.80
N ASP A 113 -16.42 -17.66 -11.03
CA ASP A 113 -15.90 -17.49 -11.04
C ASP A 113 -15.40 -17.16 -11.17
#